data_31e830f756ba6a8f1477900dc874f8bf
#
_entry.id   31e830f756ba6a8f1477900dc874f8bf
#
_cell.length_a   1.000
_cell.length_b   1.000
_cell.length_c   1.000
_cell.angle_alpha   90.00
_cell.angle_beta   90.00
_cell.angle_gamma   90.00
#
_symmetry.space_group_name_H-M   'P 1'
#
loop_
_entity.id
_entity.type
_entity.pdbx_description
1 polymer ?
#
loop_
_entity_poly.entity_id
_entity_poly.type
_entity_poly.pdbx_seq_one_letter_code
_entity_poly.pdbx_strand_id
1 'polypeptide(L)'
;NGTQFSTACAIANLFNGWRSILNSIVISSLSTDAIMGSTSPLMGQIHTLRGHKGQIFVAKKMRDLMLGSIIRESHREDDQRVQDPYCIRCQPQVLGACLDILKNAAITIEIEANAVTDNPLVLVDEERIVSGGNFHAEPIGFASDQIALALAEMGSISQRRIALMVDPTLSHDLPAFLTDNP
;
A
#
# COMPACT_ATOMS: atom_id res chain seq x y z
N ASN A 1 23.08 4.78 21.85
CA ASN A 1 24.12 4.97 20.82
C ASN A 1 23.85 4.04 19.66
N GLY A 2 24.49 4.27 18.54
CA GLY A 2 24.24 3.54 17.31
C GLY A 2 22.83 3.79 16.75
N THR A 3 22.34 2.86 15.93
CA THR A 3 21.04 3.00 15.24
C THR A 3 19.96 2.09 15.80
N GLN A 4 20.20 1.35 16.88
CA GLN A 4 19.32 0.31 17.40
C GLN A 4 17.92 0.83 17.73
N PHE A 5 17.82 2.01 18.37
CA PHE A 5 16.55 2.58 18.75
C PHE A 5 15.71 2.98 17.52
N SER A 6 16.33 3.71 16.58
CA SER A 6 15.66 4.14 15.34
C SER A 6 15.26 2.95 14.48
N THR A 7 16.13 1.92 14.41
CA THR A 7 15.82 0.67 13.70
C THR A 7 14.65 -0.08 14.33
N ALA A 8 14.61 -0.18 15.66
CA ALA A 8 13.48 -0.81 16.36
C ALA A 8 12.16 -0.09 16.08
N CYS A 9 12.15 1.25 16.11
CA CYS A 9 10.99 2.05 15.74
C CYS A 9 10.58 1.84 14.28
N ALA A 10 11.55 1.79 13.38
CA ALA A 10 11.30 1.56 11.94
C ALA A 10 10.69 0.19 11.69
N ILE A 11 11.18 -0.87 12.38
CA ILE A 11 10.61 -2.22 12.32
C ILE A 11 9.13 -2.21 12.75
N ALA A 12 8.82 -1.60 13.90
CA ALA A 12 7.46 -1.53 14.40
C ALA A 12 6.52 -0.80 13.41
N ASN A 13 6.99 0.32 12.84
CA ASN A 13 6.25 1.09 11.84
C ASN A 13 6.10 0.32 10.51
N LEU A 14 7.11 -0.44 10.09
CA LEU A 14 7.02 -1.29 8.92
C LEU A 14 5.93 -2.37 9.08
N PHE A 15 5.84 -3.03 10.23
CA PHE A 15 4.77 -4.01 10.50
C PHE A 15 3.39 -3.36 10.50
N ASN A 16 3.24 -2.17 11.04
CA ASN A 16 1.99 -1.42 10.99
C ASN A 16 1.64 -1.00 9.55
N GLY A 17 2.62 -0.53 8.79
CA GLY A 17 2.48 -0.23 7.36
C GLY A 17 2.06 -1.46 6.55
N TRP A 18 2.65 -2.62 6.86
CA TRP A 18 2.29 -3.88 6.21
C TRP A 18 0.84 -4.30 6.49
N ARG A 19 0.38 -4.20 7.74
CA ARG A 19 -1.03 -4.43 8.09
C ARG A 19 -1.94 -3.45 7.36
N SER A 20 -1.55 -2.19 7.27
CA SER A 20 -2.33 -1.14 6.60
C SER A 20 -2.49 -1.42 5.11
N ILE A 21 -1.43 -1.85 4.40
CA ILE A 21 -1.55 -2.16 2.96
C ILE A 21 -2.43 -3.39 2.71
N LEU A 22 -2.33 -4.42 3.55
CA LEU A 22 -3.20 -5.60 3.44
C LEU A 22 -4.67 -5.24 3.65
N ASN A 23 -4.97 -4.46 4.68
CA ASN A 23 -6.32 -3.96 4.94
C ASN A 23 -6.81 -3.07 3.79
N SER A 24 -5.95 -2.21 3.24
CA SER A 24 -6.30 -1.35 2.11
C SER A 24 -6.70 -2.14 0.87
N ILE A 25 -6.05 -3.28 0.60
CA ILE A 25 -6.43 -4.16 -0.51
C ILE A 25 -7.83 -4.76 -0.30
N VAL A 26 -8.12 -5.23 0.91
CA VAL A 26 -9.45 -5.78 1.26
C VAL A 26 -10.52 -4.70 1.16
N ILE A 27 -10.31 -3.55 1.77
CA ILE A 27 -11.24 -2.41 1.76
C ILE A 27 -11.43 -1.90 0.33
N SER A 28 -10.40 -1.91 -0.49
CA SER A 28 -10.48 -1.52 -1.90
C SER A 28 -11.38 -2.45 -2.70
N SER A 29 -11.24 -3.76 -2.49
CA SER A 29 -12.10 -4.76 -3.13
C SER A 29 -13.56 -4.59 -2.69
N LEU A 30 -13.78 -4.44 -1.38
CA LEU A 30 -15.12 -4.23 -0.81
C LEU A 30 -15.76 -2.93 -1.34
N SER A 31 -15.00 -1.83 -1.40
CA SER A 31 -15.50 -0.56 -1.92
C SER A 31 -15.86 -0.64 -3.40
N THR A 32 -15.04 -1.36 -4.19
CA THR A 32 -15.31 -1.57 -5.62
C THR A 32 -16.60 -2.37 -5.81
N ASP A 33 -16.80 -3.40 -5.01
CA ASP A 33 -18.01 -4.21 -5.05
C ASP A 33 -19.26 -3.41 -4.62
N ALA A 34 -19.17 -2.69 -3.50
CA ALA A 34 -20.26 -1.88 -2.94
C ALA A 34 -20.74 -0.77 -3.88
N ILE A 35 -19.86 -0.15 -4.64
CA ILE A 35 -20.23 0.88 -5.64
C ILE A 35 -20.59 0.27 -7.00
N MET A 36 -20.73 -1.04 -7.09
CA MET A 36 -20.97 -1.76 -8.34
C MET A 36 -19.88 -1.46 -9.39
N GLY A 37 -18.62 -1.43 -8.99
CA GLY A 37 -17.48 -1.14 -9.86
C GLY A 37 -17.09 -2.33 -10.73
N SER A 38 -16.48 -2.04 -11.89
CA SER A 38 -16.04 -3.07 -12.83
C SER A 38 -14.75 -3.77 -12.37
N THR A 39 -14.66 -5.08 -12.62
CA THR A 39 -13.42 -5.84 -12.46
C THR A 39 -12.53 -5.81 -13.72
N SER A 40 -12.98 -5.20 -14.81
CA SER A 40 -12.19 -5.06 -16.04
C SER A 40 -10.83 -4.38 -15.82
N PRO A 41 -10.71 -3.29 -15.01
CA PRO A 41 -9.42 -2.69 -14.71
C PRO A 41 -8.45 -3.60 -13.94
N LEU A 42 -8.94 -4.71 -13.38
CA LEU A 42 -8.14 -5.68 -12.64
C LEU A 42 -7.57 -6.81 -13.52
N MET A 43 -7.85 -6.84 -14.83
CA MET A 43 -7.38 -7.87 -15.74
C MET A 43 -5.86 -8.02 -15.69
N GLY A 44 -5.38 -9.27 -15.58
CA GLY A 44 -3.96 -9.56 -15.38
C GLY A 44 -3.04 -8.98 -16.47
N GLN A 45 -3.49 -9.00 -17.71
CA GLN A 45 -2.74 -8.50 -18.86
C GLN A 45 -2.39 -7.01 -18.72
N ILE A 46 -3.30 -6.17 -18.22
CA ILE A 46 -3.08 -4.74 -18.01
C ILE A 46 -1.85 -4.52 -17.12
N HIS A 47 -1.76 -5.28 -16.03
CA HIS A 47 -0.71 -5.11 -15.03
C HIS A 47 0.61 -5.74 -15.45
N THR A 48 0.55 -6.88 -16.15
CA THR A 48 1.72 -7.55 -16.71
C THR A 48 2.41 -6.69 -17.78
N LEU A 49 1.65 -6.03 -18.65
CA LEU A 49 2.17 -5.12 -19.66
C LEU A 49 2.94 -3.93 -19.04
N ARG A 50 2.56 -3.48 -17.86
CA ARG A 50 3.27 -2.41 -17.16
C ARG A 50 4.47 -2.90 -16.35
N GLY A 51 4.43 -4.14 -15.82
CA GLY A 51 5.55 -4.86 -15.24
C GLY A 51 5.85 -4.60 -13.75
N HIS A 52 5.19 -3.67 -13.06
CA HIS A 52 5.41 -3.43 -11.64
C HIS A 52 4.86 -4.56 -10.77
N LYS A 53 5.74 -5.18 -9.97
CA LYS A 53 5.41 -6.39 -9.18
C LYS A 53 4.31 -6.15 -8.15
N GLY A 54 4.34 -5.04 -7.44
CA GLY A 54 3.31 -4.66 -6.47
C GLY A 54 1.95 -4.47 -7.13
N GLN A 55 1.90 -3.80 -8.28
CA GLN A 55 0.68 -3.61 -9.05
C GLN A 55 0.07 -4.94 -9.51
N ILE A 56 0.89 -5.86 -10.04
CA ILE A 56 0.46 -7.20 -10.45
C ILE A 56 -0.12 -7.96 -9.25
N PHE A 57 0.57 -7.91 -8.11
CA PHE A 57 0.13 -8.57 -6.88
C PHE A 57 -1.21 -8.02 -6.39
N VAL A 58 -1.34 -6.70 -6.27
CA VAL A 58 -2.58 -6.05 -5.77
C VAL A 58 -3.75 -6.37 -6.69
N ALA A 59 -3.59 -6.24 -8.00
CA ALA A 59 -4.64 -6.56 -8.97
C ALA A 59 -5.10 -8.03 -8.87
N LYS A 60 -4.14 -8.95 -8.69
CA LYS A 60 -4.48 -10.36 -8.49
C LYS A 60 -5.27 -10.56 -7.20
N LYS A 61 -4.83 -9.96 -6.09
CA LYS A 61 -5.52 -10.10 -4.80
C LYS A 61 -6.91 -9.52 -4.82
N MET A 62 -7.12 -8.37 -5.46
CA MET A 62 -8.45 -7.81 -5.61
C MET A 62 -9.37 -8.71 -6.44
N ARG A 63 -8.87 -9.29 -7.56
CA ARG A 63 -9.65 -10.28 -8.32
C ARG A 63 -10.03 -11.50 -7.48
N ASP A 64 -9.06 -12.04 -6.73
CA ASP A 64 -9.29 -13.22 -5.88
C ASP A 64 -10.36 -12.93 -4.81
N LEU A 65 -10.35 -11.73 -4.22
CA LEU A 65 -11.31 -11.30 -3.19
C LEU A 65 -12.71 -11.04 -3.75
N MET A 66 -12.82 -10.60 -4.99
CA MET A 66 -14.11 -10.29 -5.64
C MET A 66 -14.70 -11.49 -6.42
N LEU A 67 -13.97 -12.62 -6.44
CA LEU A 67 -14.42 -13.82 -7.15
C LEU A 67 -15.71 -14.35 -6.52
N GLY A 68 -16.75 -14.53 -7.33
CA GLY A 68 -18.05 -15.05 -6.91
C GLY A 68 -18.95 -14.01 -6.23
N SER A 69 -18.63 -12.72 -6.28
CA SER A 69 -19.53 -11.67 -5.80
C SER A 69 -20.80 -11.62 -6.63
N ILE A 70 -21.95 -11.77 -5.97
CA ILE A 70 -23.27 -11.64 -6.59
C ILE A 70 -23.50 -10.19 -7.03
N ILE A 71 -23.02 -9.21 -6.26
CA ILE A 71 -23.14 -7.79 -6.61
C ILE A 71 -22.39 -7.53 -7.93
N ARG A 72 -21.13 -8.00 -8.04
CA ARG A 72 -20.36 -7.84 -9.28
C ARG A 72 -21.04 -8.50 -10.49
N GLU A 73 -21.61 -9.67 -10.34
CA GLU A 73 -22.26 -10.38 -11.44
C GLU A 73 -23.61 -9.74 -11.84
N SER A 74 -24.30 -9.05 -10.91
CA SER A 74 -25.63 -8.46 -11.16
C SER A 74 -25.61 -7.31 -12.20
N HIS A 75 -24.48 -6.68 -12.45
CA HIS A 75 -24.33 -5.54 -13.38
C HIS A 75 -23.25 -5.79 -14.44
N ARG A 76 -22.93 -7.04 -14.73
CA ARG A 76 -21.90 -7.40 -15.71
C ARG A 76 -22.31 -7.08 -17.15
N GLU A 77 -23.60 -7.20 -17.43
CA GLU A 77 -24.22 -6.86 -18.69
C GLU A 77 -25.08 -5.60 -18.50
N ASP A 78 -25.20 -4.81 -19.55
CA ASP A 78 -26.00 -3.57 -19.58
C ASP A 78 -25.55 -2.45 -18.61
N ASP A 79 -24.30 -2.47 -18.16
CA ASP A 79 -23.73 -1.37 -17.37
C ASP A 79 -23.61 -0.11 -18.23
N GLN A 80 -24.37 0.94 -17.86
CA GLN A 80 -24.40 2.22 -18.58
C GLN A 80 -23.12 3.04 -18.42
N ARG A 81 -22.24 2.65 -17.50
CA ARG A 81 -20.98 3.35 -17.22
C ARG A 81 -19.91 2.94 -18.21
N VAL A 82 -19.30 3.91 -18.87
CA VAL A 82 -18.16 3.67 -19.78
C VAL A 82 -16.93 3.22 -19.01
N GLN A 83 -16.70 3.79 -17.82
CA GLN A 83 -15.56 3.48 -16.94
C GLN A 83 -15.83 3.96 -15.51
N ASP A 84 -15.23 3.27 -14.54
CA ASP A 84 -15.23 3.71 -13.15
C ASP A 84 -14.33 4.94 -12.94
N PRO A 85 -14.58 5.75 -11.91
CA PRO A 85 -13.69 6.83 -11.48
C PRO A 85 -12.28 6.35 -11.12
N TYR A 86 -11.30 7.26 -11.18
CA TYR A 86 -9.89 6.94 -10.92
C TYR A 86 -9.67 6.23 -9.58
N CYS A 87 -10.29 6.70 -8.49
CA CYS A 87 -10.11 6.13 -7.17
C CYS A 87 -10.66 4.70 -7.02
N ILE A 88 -11.43 4.21 -7.99
CA ILE A 88 -11.88 2.82 -8.09
C ILE A 88 -10.98 2.03 -9.03
N ARG A 89 -10.76 2.49 -10.26
CA ARG A 89 -10.05 1.70 -11.29
C ARG A 89 -8.53 1.73 -11.18
N CYS A 90 -7.93 2.74 -10.51
CA CYS A 90 -6.48 2.87 -10.39
C CYS A 90 -5.92 2.32 -9.05
N GLN A 91 -6.71 1.62 -8.27
CA GLN A 91 -6.30 1.06 -6.98
C GLN A 91 -5.08 0.13 -7.08
N PRO A 92 -4.98 -0.79 -8.06
CA PRO A 92 -3.79 -1.62 -8.20
C PRO A 92 -2.52 -0.83 -8.49
N GLN A 93 -2.62 0.25 -9.25
CA GLN A 93 -1.49 1.11 -9.60
C GLN A 93 -0.97 1.86 -8.37
N VAL A 94 -1.86 2.43 -7.58
CA VAL A 94 -1.52 3.22 -6.39
C VAL A 94 -1.05 2.30 -5.25
N LEU A 95 -1.87 1.34 -4.85
CA LEU A 95 -1.51 0.42 -3.75
C LEU A 95 -0.33 -0.46 -4.11
N GLY A 96 -0.16 -0.81 -5.39
CA GLY A 96 1.00 -1.55 -5.87
C GLY A 96 2.30 -0.76 -5.72
N ALA A 97 2.29 0.53 -6.03
CA ALA A 97 3.44 1.40 -5.82
C ALA A 97 3.77 1.53 -4.32
N CYS A 98 2.76 1.72 -3.46
CA CYS A 98 2.94 1.73 -2.00
C CYS A 98 3.54 0.41 -1.49
N LEU A 99 3.06 -0.73 -1.99
CA LEU A 99 3.59 -2.04 -1.63
C LEU A 99 5.06 -2.21 -2.02
N ASP A 100 5.45 -1.77 -3.22
CA ASP A 100 6.83 -1.86 -3.69
C ASP A 100 7.76 -0.94 -2.85
N ILE A 101 7.31 0.24 -2.46
CA ILE A 101 8.04 1.13 -1.53
C ILE A 101 8.22 0.46 -0.16
N LEU A 102 7.16 -0.12 0.42
CA LEU A 102 7.27 -0.82 1.71
C LEU A 102 8.24 -2.00 1.65
N LYS A 103 8.27 -2.75 0.53
CA LYS A 103 9.24 -3.84 0.33
C LYS A 103 10.67 -3.33 0.27
N ASN A 104 10.92 -2.21 -0.41
CA ASN A 104 12.26 -1.62 -0.48
C ASN A 104 12.72 -1.11 0.91
N ALA A 105 11.84 -0.46 1.65
CA ALA A 105 12.11 -0.05 3.03
C ALA A 105 12.42 -1.26 3.92
N ALA A 106 11.69 -2.38 3.75
CA ALA A 106 11.91 -3.61 4.51
C ALA A 106 13.32 -4.17 4.31
N ILE A 107 13.83 -4.18 3.07
CA ILE A 107 15.19 -4.64 2.75
C ILE A 107 16.23 -3.78 3.49
N THR A 108 16.08 -2.46 3.47
CA THR A 108 16.98 -1.55 4.16
C THR A 108 16.97 -1.77 5.67
N ILE A 109 15.78 -1.90 6.24
CA ILE A 109 15.59 -2.12 7.69
C ILE A 109 16.14 -3.48 8.11
N GLU A 110 15.99 -4.52 7.30
CA GLU A 110 16.53 -5.85 7.57
C GLU A 110 18.07 -5.84 7.61
N ILE A 111 18.71 -5.15 6.67
CA ILE A 111 20.17 -4.97 6.66
C ILE A 111 20.61 -4.27 7.94
N GLU A 112 19.99 -3.15 8.29
CA GLU A 112 20.35 -2.35 9.45
C GLU A 112 20.13 -3.08 10.76
N ALA A 113 19.06 -3.88 10.87
CA ALA A 113 18.75 -4.69 12.05
C ALA A 113 19.81 -5.76 12.35
N ASN A 114 20.58 -6.16 11.33
CA ASN A 114 21.66 -7.15 11.44
C ASN A 114 23.06 -6.53 11.37
N ALA A 115 23.16 -5.21 11.25
CA ALA A 115 24.41 -4.51 11.08
C ALA A 115 25.06 -4.13 12.42
N VAL A 116 26.36 -3.92 12.39
CA VAL A 116 27.13 -3.32 13.50
C VAL A 116 27.08 -1.80 13.33
N THR A 117 26.26 -1.16 14.14
CA THR A 117 25.84 0.24 13.96
C THR A 117 26.26 1.18 15.09
N ASP A 118 27.44 1.03 15.62
CA ASP A 118 27.95 1.88 16.70
C ASP A 118 29.34 2.43 16.38
N ASN A 119 29.95 3.08 17.37
CA ASN A 119 31.29 3.62 17.37
C ASN A 119 31.86 3.68 18.80
N PRO A 120 33.12 3.26 19.07
CA PRO A 120 34.02 2.65 18.12
C PRO A 120 33.68 1.20 17.76
N LEU A 121 34.24 0.70 16.65
CA LEU A 121 34.10 -0.69 16.23
C LEU A 121 35.26 -1.53 16.71
N VAL A 122 34.97 -2.73 17.20
CA VAL A 122 35.97 -3.75 17.55
C VAL A 122 36.10 -4.73 16.39
N LEU A 123 37.22 -4.67 15.68
CA LEU A 123 37.56 -5.59 14.60
C LEU A 123 38.35 -6.74 15.18
N VAL A 124 37.70 -7.86 15.44
CA VAL A 124 38.25 -8.98 16.21
C VAL A 124 39.42 -9.64 15.46
N ASP A 125 39.23 -9.90 14.17
CA ASP A 125 40.22 -10.59 13.33
C ASP A 125 41.48 -9.76 13.11
N GLU A 126 41.36 -8.44 13.11
CA GLU A 126 42.52 -7.52 12.98
C GLU A 126 43.10 -7.06 14.34
N GLU A 127 42.50 -7.52 15.44
CA GLU A 127 42.88 -7.11 16.81
C GLU A 127 42.93 -5.57 16.99
N ARG A 128 41.97 -4.85 16.39
CA ARG A 128 41.94 -3.39 16.35
C ARG A 128 40.62 -2.81 16.84
N ILE A 129 40.73 -1.63 17.45
CA ILE A 129 39.57 -0.77 17.73
C ILE A 129 39.69 0.44 16.81
N VAL A 130 38.66 0.71 16.04
CA VAL A 130 38.64 1.78 15.05
C VAL A 130 37.39 2.68 15.22
N SER A 131 37.62 3.97 14.95
CA SER A 131 36.52 4.94 14.91
C SER A 131 35.99 5.06 13.49
N GLY A 132 34.65 4.97 13.34
CA GLY A 132 33.97 5.06 12.05
C GLY A 132 32.65 5.80 12.17
N GLY A 133 31.79 5.71 11.15
CA GLY A 133 30.53 6.43 11.03
C GLY A 133 29.27 5.56 11.07
N ASN A 134 29.38 4.28 11.43
CA ASN A 134 28.25 3.34 11.38
C ASN A 134 27.11 3.65 12.36
N PHE A 135 27.29 4.63 13.23
CA PHE A 135 26.23 5.18 14.09
C PHE A 135 25.24 6.08 13.33
N HIS A 136 25.54 6.45 12.08
CA HIS A 136 24.73 7.37 11.31
C HIS A 136 23.51 6.66 10.71
N ALA A 137 22.33 7.02 11.16
CA ALA A 137 21.08 6.33 10.86
C ALA A 137 20.42 6.79 9.54
N GLU A 138 21.15 7.37 8.60
CA GLU A 138 20.60 7.86 7.31
C GLU A 138 19.80 6.80 6.55
N PRO A 139 20.25 5.54 6.44
CA PRO A 139 19.45 4.50 5.78
C PRO A 139 18.07 4.30 6.43
N ILE A 140 18.02 4.36 7.76
CA ILE A 140 16.75 4.22 8.50
C ILE A 140 15.89 5.47 8.37
N GLY A 141 16.48 6.66 8.31
CA GLY A 141 15.77 7.92 8.04
C GLY A 141 15.02 7.84 6.71
N PHE A 142 15.71 7.51 5.63
CA PHE A 142 15.09 7.37 4.30
C PHE A 142 14.06 6.24 4.24
N ALA A 143 14.33 5.09 4.86
CA ALA A 143 13.36 4.00 4.90
C ALA A 143 12.08 4.41 5.66
N SER A 144 12.20 5.17 6.74
CA SER A 144 11.07 5.68 7.52
C SER A 144 10.24 6.68 6.72
N ASP A 145 10.87 7.60 5.99
CA ASP A 145 10.19 8.55 5.11
C ASP A 145 9.46 7.84 3.96
N GLN A 146 10.06 6.78 3.41
CA GLN A 146 9.40 5.94 2.41
C GLN A 146 8.14 5.26 2.97
N ILE A 147 8.19 4.75 4.20
CA ILE A 147 7.02 4.17 4.88
C ILE A 147 5.94 5.25 5.06
N ALA A 148 6.30 6.43 5.55
CA ALA A 148 5.37 7.54 5.74
C ALA A 148 4.71 7.97 4.42
N LEU A 149 5.48 8.07 3.33
CA LEU A 149 4.97 8.38 1.99
C LEU A 149 3.95 7.33 1.53
N ALA A 150 4.26 6.04 1.67
CA ALA A 150 3.35 4.97 1.28
C ALA A 150 2.04 5.00 2.07
N LEU A 151 2.11 5.24 3.39
CA LEU A 151 0.94 5.34 4.26
C LEU A 151 0.07 6.55 3.91
N ALA A 152 0.68 7.70 3.64
CA ALA A 152 -0.02 8.92 3.23
C ALA A 152 -0.80 8.71 1.93
N GLU A 153 -0.19 8.05 0.94
CA GLU A 153 -0.84 7.78 -0.35
C GLU A 153 -1.98 6.75 -0.24
N MET A 154 -1.82 5.71 0.60
CA MET A 154 -2.93 4.79 0.92
C MET A 154 -4.11 5.52 1.55
N GLY A 155 -3.85 6.46 2.45
CA GLY A 155 -4.86 7.34 3.03
C GLY A 155 -5.52 8.25 2.01
N SER A 156 -4.73 8.83 1.10
CA SER A 156 -5.19 9.74 0.04
C SER A 156 -6.20 9.04 -0.89
N ILE A 157 -5.86 7.88 -1.44
CA ILE A 157 -6.79 7.17 -2.33
C ILE A 157 -8.03 6.68 -1.58
N SER A 158 -7.92 6.31 -0.31
CA SER A 158 -9.06 5.93 0.52
C SER A 158 -10.00 7.11 0.75
N GLN A 159 -9.46 8.27 1.06
CA GLN A 159 -10.22 9.51 1.22
C GLN A 159 -10.98 9.86 -0.08
N ARG A 160 -10.35 9.70 -1.24
CA ARG A 160 -11.02 9.96 -2.53
C ARG A 160 -12.19 9.00 -2.78
N ARG A 161 -12.08 7.72 -2.39
CA ARG A 161 -13.20 6.78 -2.47
C ARG A 161 -14.33 7.15 -1.52
N ILE A 162 -14.03 7.53 -0.29
CA ILE A 162 -15.03 7.99 0.68
C ILE A 162 -15.77 9.20 0.10
N ALA A 163 -15.05 10.21 -0.37
CA ALA A 163 -15.65 11.40 -0.96
C ALA A 163 -16.57 11.07 -2.16
N LEU A 164 -16.15 10.12 -3.00
CA LEU A 164 -16.98 9.64 -4.11
C LEU A 164 -18.28 8.98 -3.62
N MET A 165 -18.17 8.10 -2.62
CA MET A 165 -19.32 7.27 -2.19
C MET A 165 -20.35 8.04 -1.38
N VAL A 166 -19.96 9.09 -0.65
CA VAL A 166 -20.89 9.91 0.16
C VAL A 166 -21.58 11.02 -0.63
N ASP A 167 -21.14 11.26 -1.87
CA ASP A 167 -21.72 12.27 -2.75
C ASP A 167 -22.70 11.61 -3.74
N PRO A 168 -24.02 11.82 -3.62
CA PRO A 168 -25.02 11.18 -4.49
C PRO A 168 -24.88 11.59 -5.96
N THR A 169 -24.25 12.72 -6.26
CA THR A 169 -24.02 13.14 -7.66
C THR A 169 -22.91 12.35 -8.35
N LEU A 170 -22.07 11.64 -7.58
CA LEU A 170 -20.90 10.90 -8.07
C LEU A 170 -21.01 9.39 -7.87
N SER A 171 -21.84 8.95 -6.93
CA SER A 171 -21.89 7.58 -6.42
C SER A 171 -22.89 6.65 -7.14
N HIS A 172 -23.49 7.09 -8.25
CA HIS A 172 -24.51 6.31 -8.97
C HIS A 172 -25.66 5.87 -8.06
N ASP A 173 -26.39 6.86 -7.53
CA ASP A 173 -27.62 6.69 -6.74
C ASP A 173 -27.43 6.09 -5.33
N LEU A 174 -26.22 6.02 -4.79
CA LEU A 174 -26.07 5.78 -3.37
C LEU A 174 -26.63 6.97 -2.57
N PRO A 175 -27.29 6.73 -1.44
CA PRO A 175 -27.86 7.82 -0.64
C PRO A 175 -26.76 8.74 -0.11
N ALA A 176 -27.08 10.04 0.04
CA ALA A 176 -26.16 11.02 0.60
C ALA A 176 -25.63 10.55 1.95
N PHE A 177 -24.33 10.69 2.17
CA PHE A 177 -23.62 10.20 3.37
C PHE A 177 -23.84 8.70 3.68
N LEU A 178 -24.33 7.92 2.71
CA LEU A 178 -24.64 6.48 2.85
C LEU A 178 -25.67 6.20 3.95
N THR A 179 -26.64 7.07 4.13
CA THR A 179 -27.72 6.94 5.12
C THR A 179 -29.05 7.29 4.50
N ASP A 180 -30.14 6.62 4.96
CA ASP A 180 -31.50 6.85 4.47
C ASP A 180 -32.06 8.23 4.88
N ASN A 181 -31.51 8.83 5.93
CA ASN A 181 -31.88 10.15 6.44
C ASN A 181 -30.61 11.01 6.66
N PRO A 182 -30.07 11.63 5.62
CA PRO A 182 -28.87 12.47 5.67
C PRO A 182 -29.13 13.81 6.35
#